data_d83f55448f17d78a53d7a3ab168ed5e8
#
_entry.id   d83f55448f17d78a53d7a3ab168ed5e8
#
_cell.length_a   1.000
_cell.length_b   1.000
_cell.length_c   1.000
_cell.angle_alpha   90.00
_cell.angle_beta   90.00
_cell.angle_gamma   90.00
#
_symmetry.space_group_name_H-M   'P 1'
#
loop_
_entity.id
_entity.type
_entity.pdbx_description
1 polymer ?
#
loop_
_entity_poly.entity_id
_entity_poly.type
_entity_poly.pdbx_seq_one_letter_code
_entity_poly.pdbx_strand_id
1 'polypeptide(L)'
;MNAAGAARTVFINGISLWAPQLPGWDVAAAVLRGNAQVPTVAQRRPSPELLPPAERRRAPDTVAVAAEVAMGACAAAAVDPAGLASVFSTVHGDLAITDYICETLARTPLLVSPTRFHNSVHNAAAGYWCIATGCHAPYITVSAFGHSFAIGLLEAFAQIASDGVPVLYVAYDIE
;
A
#
# COMPACT_ATOMS: atom_id res chain seq x y z
N MET A 1 -40.49 -9.60 7.78
CA MET A 1 -39.81 -8.59 8.61
C MET A 1 -38.74 -7.95 7.75
N ASN A 2 -39.06 -6.77 7.17
CA ASN A 2 -38.13 -5.98 6.37
C ASN A 2 -37.22 -5.18 7.32
N ALA A 3 -36.05 -5.70 7.65
CA ALA A 3 -34.96 -4.86 8.10
C ALA A 3 -34.39 -4.20 6.82
N ALA A 4 -34.97 -3.07 6.44
CA ALA A 4 -34.26 -2.17 5.54
C ALA A 4 -32.93 -1.86 6.23
N GLY A 5 -31.83 -2.42 5.72
CA GLY A 5 -30.50 -2.24 6.28
C GLY A 5 -30.21 -0.74 6.34
N ALA A 6 -30.03 -0.21 7.54
CA ALA A 6 -29.62 1.17 7.71
C ALA A 6 -28.35 1.36 6.90
N ALA A 7 -28.31 2.39 6.04
CA ALA A 7 -27.13 2.73 5.28
C ALA A 7 -25.97 2.96 6.25
N ARG A 8 -24.90 2.16 6.12
CA ARG A 8 -23.70 2.35 6.94
C ARG A 8 -22.83 3.40 6.30
N THR A 9 -22.51 4.43 7.05
CA THR A 9 -21.62 5.50 6.62
C THR A 9 -20.24 5.27 7.20
N VAL A 10 -19.23 5.30 6.34
CA VAL A 10 -17.81 5.23 6.72
C VAL A 10 -17.16 6.55 6.35
N PHE A 11 -16.28 7.03 7.20
CA PHE A 11 -15.55 8.27 7.01
C PHE A 11 -14.08 8.00 6.66
N ILE A 12 -13.53 8.83 5.79
CA ILE A 12 -12.10 8.85 5.50
C ILE A 12 -11.46 9.91 6.40
N ASN A 13 -10.66 9.48 7.36
CA ASN A 13 -10.05 10.36 8.36
C ASN A 13 -8.70 10.93 7.92
N GLY A 14 -7.98 10.25 7.02
CA GLY A 14 -6.71 10.70 6.48
C GLY A 14 -6.47 10.11 5.11
N ILE A 15 -5.82 10.89 4.24
CA ILE A 15 -5.45 10.49 2.89
C ILE A 15 -3.99 10.83 2.67
N SER A 16 -3.25 9.91 2.07
CA SER A 16 -1.93 10.14 1.52
C SER A 16 -1.87 9.59 0.10
N LEU A 17 -1.03 10.17 -0.71
CA LEU A 17 -0.81 9.74 -2.09
C LEU A 17 0.63 10.01 -2.48
N TRP A 18 1.20 9.12 -3.27
CA TRP A 18 2.44 9.35 -3.96
C TRP A 18 2.36 8.77 -5.38
N ALA A 19 2.78 9.56 -6.33
CA ALA A 19 3.13 9.12 -7.68
C ALA A 19 4.29 10.00 -8.18
N PRO A 20 5.07 9.59 -9.18
CA PRO A 20 6.24 10.36 -9.63
C PRO A 20 5.96 11.83 -9.91
N GLN A 21 4.80 12.17 -10.44
CA GLN A 21 4.39 13.56 -10.72
C GLN A 21 3.41 14.12 -9.69
N LEU A 22 2.98 13.33 -8.71
CA LEU A 22 2.03 13.71 -7.66
C LEU A 22 2.62 13.34 -6.29
N PRO A 23 3.62 14.08 -5.78
CA PRO A 23 4.40 13.70 -4.59
C PRO A 23 3.69 14.02 -3.26
N GLY A 24 2.39 13.95 -3.21
CA GLY A 24 1.60 14.21 -2.01
C GLY A 24 0.14 14.46 -2.32
N TRP A 25 -0.70 14.31 -1.29
CA TRP A 25 -2.15 14.48 -1.43
C TRP A 25 -2.54 15.89 -1.83
N ASP A 26 -1.89 16.93 -1.31
CA ASP A 26 -2.26 18.32 -1.62
C ASP A 26 -2.06 18.65 -3.11
N VAL A 27 -0.93 18.20 -3.67
CA VAL A 27 -0.65 18.35 -5.12
C VAL A 27 -1.67 17.55 -5.94
N ALA A 28 -1.88 16.29 -5.57
CA ALA A 28 -2.83 15.42 -6.26
C ALA A 28 -4.26 15.98 -6.19
N ALA A 29 -4.71 16.42 -5.03
CA ALA A 29 -6.03 16.99 -4.83
C ALA A 29 -6.24 18.27 -5.63
N ALA A 30 -5.24 19.14 -5.74
CA ALA A 30 -5.30 20.36 -6.56
C ALA A 30 -5.45 20.01 -8.05
N VAL A 31 -4.67 19.04 -8.53
CA VAL A 31 -4.74 18.55 -9.92
C VAL A 31 -6.10 17.90 -10.21
N LEU A 32 -6.55 16.99 -9.34
CA LEU A 32 -7.82 16.27 -9.50
C LEU A 32 -9.04 17.20 -9.49
N ARG A 33 -8.95 18.33 -8.78
CA ARG A 33 -10.00 19.37 -8.77
C ARG A 33 -9.90 20.35 -9.93
N GLY A 34 -8.92 20.21 -10.81
CA GLY A 34 -8.67 21.14 -11.91
C GLY A 34 -8.07 22.50 -11.48
N ASN A 35 -7.57 22.61 -10.25
CA ASN A 35 -6.98 23.83 -9.69
C ASN A 35 -5.47 23.97 -9.98
N ALA A 36 -4.84 22.91 -10.45
CA ALA A 36 -3.43 22.89 -10.84
C ALA A 36 -3.20 21.95 -12.02
N GLN A 37 -2.10 22.18 -12.74
CA GLN A 37 -1.64 21.25 -13.77
C GLN A 37 -0.75 20.17 -13.14
N VAL A 38 -0.67 19.00 -13.77
CA VAL A 38 0.25 17.93 -13.36
C VAL A 38 1.69 18.47 -13.46
N PRO A 39 2.49 18.37 -12.39
CA PRO A 39 3.90 18.74 -12.43
C PRO A 39 4.66 18.00 -13.52
N THR A 40 5.53 18.70 -14.21
CA THR A 40 6.34 18.11 -15.30
C THR A 40 7.55 17.33 -14.80
N VAL A 41 8.01 17.63 -13.58
CA VAL A 41 9.19 17.01 -12.99
C VAL A 41 8.76 15.84 -12.13
N ALA A 42 9.19 14.64 -12.51
CA ALA A 42 8.98 13.45 -11.70
C ALA A 42 9.88 13.45 -10.46
N GLN A 43 9.32 13.13 -9.32
CA GLN A 43 10.06 12.93 -8.08
C GLN A 43 10.66 11.52 -8.02
N ARG A 44 11.77 11.40 -7.34
CA ARG A 44 12.33 10.08 -7.03
C ARG A 44 11.40 9.32 -6.08
N ARG A 45 11.45 7.99 -6.15
CA ARG A 45 10.70 7.16 -5.21
C ARG A 45 10.98 7.55 -3.76
N PRO A 46 10.00 7.41 -2.87
CA PRO A 46 10.17 7.67 -1.44
C PRO A 46 11.27 6.79 -0.83
N SER A 47 11.82 7.29 0.27
CA SER A 47 12.76 6.57 1.12
C SER A 47 12.23 6.63 2.56
N PRO A 48 11.20 5.83 2.89
CA PRO A 48 10.44 5.99 4.13
C PRO A 48 11.35 5.83 5.37
N GLU A 49 11.35 6.85 6.22
CA GLU A 49 12.15 6.86 7.46
C GLU A 49 11.68 5.81 8.46
N LEU A 50 10.43 5.36 8.33
CA LEU A 50 9.87 4.25 9.07
C LEU A 50 10.74 2.99 8.98
N LEU A 51 11.32 2.72 7.82
CA LEU A 51 12.17 1.55 7.61
C LEU A 51 13.60 1.83 8.12
N PRO A 52 14.19 0.92 8.93
CA PRO A 52 15.59 1.00 9.30
C PRO A 52 16.49 1.11 8.05
N PRO A 53 17.66 1.79 8.12
CA PRO A 53 18.49 2.04 6.96
C PRO A 53 18.89 0.79 6.15
N ALA A 54 19.09 -0.34 6.82
CA ALA A 54 19.42 -1.60 6.15
C ALA A 54 18.24 -2.16 5.36
N GLU A 55 17.04 -2.14 5.95
CA GLU A 55 15.81 -2.60 5.30
C GLU A 55 15.40 -1.64 4.17
N ARG A 56 15.51 -0.33 4.39
CA ARG A 56 15.22 0.69 3.39
C ARG A 56 16.03 0.54 2.10
N ARG A 57 17.29 0.09 2.21
CA ARG A 57 18.15 -0.20 1.04
C ARG A 57 17.78 -1.47 0.30
N ARG A 58 17.14 -2.43 0.98
CA ARG A 58 16.77 -3.74 0.43
C ARG A 58 15.31 -3.80 0.00
N ALA A 59 14.49 -2.90 0.53
CA ALA A 59 13.06 -2.86 0.23
C ALA A 59 12.83 -2.62 -1.27
N PRO A 60 11.97 -3.40 -1.89
CA PRO A 60 11.47 -3.13 -3.23
C PRO A 60 10.81 -1.74 -3.32
N ASP A 61 10.72 -1.21 -4.52
CA ASP A 61 10.10 0.10 -4.75
C ASP A 61 8.62 0.09 -4.33
N THR A 62 7.91 -0.99 -4.58
CA THR A 62 6.53 -1.23 -4.15
C THR A 62 6.38 -1.13 -2.62
N VAL A 63 7.28 -1.75 -1.88
CA VAL A 63 7.31 -1.68 -0.40
C VAL A 63 7.59 -0.26 0.08
N ALA A 64 8.55 0.43 -0.54
CA ALA A 64 8.92 1.79 -0.14
C ALA A 64 7.75 2.77 -0.33
N VAL A 65 7.06 2.69 -1.47
CA VAL A 65 5.89 3.54 -1.75
C VAL A 65 4.73 3.20 -0.83
N ALA A 66 4.42 1.92 -0.64
CA ALA A 66 3.34 1.50 0.24
C ALA A 66 3.57 1.96 1.68
N ALA A 67 4.78 1.82 2.21
CA ALA A 67 5.13 2.26 3.57
C ALA A 67 5.03 3.79 3.73
N GLU A 68 5.47 4.55 2.72
CA GLU A 68 5.40 6.02 2.73
C GLU A 68 3.96 6.51 2.79
N VAL A 69 3.10 6.02 1.86
CA VAL A 69 1.70 6.48 1.81
C VAL A 69 0.91 5.97 3.01
N ALA A 70 1.20 4.77 3.52
CA ALA A 70 0.58 4.25 4.72
C ALA A 70 0.88 5.14 5.94
N MET A 71 2.14 5.51 6.15
CA MET A 71 2.52 6.40 7.24
C MET A 71 1.94 7.79 7.07
N GLY A 72 1.96 8.34 5.85
CA GLY A 72 1.34 9.63 5.55
C GLY A 72 -0.17 9.65 5.83
N ALA A 73 -0.90 8.57 5.54
CA ALA A 73 -2.32 8.47 5.84
C ALA A 73 -2.58 8.38 7.36
N CYS A 74 -1.78 7.61 8.10
CA CYS A 74 -1.86 7.54 9.57
C CYS A 74 -1.56 8.91 10.21
N ALA A 75 -0.54 9.61 9.73
CA ALA A 75 -0.21 10.94 10.21
C ALA A 75 -1.34 11.95 9.94
N ALA A 76 -1.92 11.93 8.73
CA ALA A 76 -3.05 12.80 8.37
C ALA A 76 -4.30 12.52 9.20
N ALA A 77 -4.51 11.26 9.59
CA ALA A 77 -5.62 10.85 10.46
C ALA A 77 -5.33 11.03 11.96
N ALA A 78 -4.10 11.36 12.33
CA ALA A 78 -3.62 11.42 13.72
C ALA A 78 -3.86 10.10 14.49
N VAL A 79 -3.60 8.95 13.84
CA VAL A 79 -3.75 7.61 14.44
C VAL A 79 -2.41 6.90 14.57
N ASP A 80 -2.27 6.11 15.64
CA ASP A 80 -1.10 5.26 15.86
C ASP A 80 -1.20 4.00 14.97
N PRO A 81 -0.22 3.74 14.09
CA PRO A 81 -0.22 2.58 13.24
C PRO A 81 -0.08 1.24 13.98
N ALA A 82 0.48 1.23 15.20
CA ALA A 82 0.82 0.00 15.92
C ALA A 82 -0.39 -0.90 16.26
N GLY A 83 -1.58 -0.33 16.36
CA GLY A 83 -2.81 -1.06 16.66
C GLY A 83 -3.83 -1.12 15.51
N LEU A 84 -3.44 -0.70 14.31
CA LEU A 84 -4.38 -0.46 13.22
C LEU A 84 -4.47 -1.67 12.28
N ALA A 85 -5.65 -2.29 12.19
CA ALA A 85 -5.92 -3.29 11.17
C ALA A 85 -5.73 -2.71 9.78
N SER A 86 -5.26 -3.51 8.82
CA SER A 86 -4.92 -2.99 7.51
C SER A 86 -5.27 -3.89 6.34
N VAL A 87 -5.66 -3.26 5.25
CA VAL A 87 -5.91 -3.88 3.95
C VAL A 87 -4.92 -3.30 2.96
N PHE A 88 -4.12 -4.15 2.35
CA PHE A 88 -3.22 -3.80 1.27
C PHE A 88 -3.78 -4.32 -0.05
N SER A 89 -3.76 -3.53 -1.10
CA SER A 89 -4.17 -3.98 -2.43
C SER A 89 -3.13 -3.65 -3.49
N THR A 90 -2.87 -4.60 -4.35
CA THR A 90 -1.97 -4.47 -5.50
C THR A 90 -2.50 -5.31 -6.66
N VAL A 91 -2.21 -4.93 -7.88
CA VAL A 91 -2.61 -5.72 -9.06
C VAL A 91 -1.66 -6.91 -9.23
N HIS A 92 -0.37 -6.67 -9.13
CA HIS A 92 0.67 -7.63 -9.50
C HIS A 92 1.70 -7.94 -8.41
N GLY A 93 1.66 -7.23 -7.27
CA GLY A 93 2.79 -7.25 -6.34
C GLY A 93 3.98 -6.49 -6.90
N ASP A 94 5.15 -7.13 -6.96
CA ASP A 94 6.37 -6.54 -7.53
C ASP A 94 6.71 -7.18 -8.87
N LEU A 95 6.43 -6.48 -9.97
CA LEU A 95 6.67 -6.97 -11.34
C LEU A 95 8.17 -7.15 -11.63
N ALA A 96 9.03 -6.26 -11.13
CA ALA A 96 10.47 -6.36 -11.36
C ALA A 96 11.09 -7.59 -10.67
N ILE A 97 10.57 -7.96 -9.51
CA ILE A 97 10.97 -9.19 -8.83
C ILE A 97 10.41 -10.41 -9.57
N THR A 98 9.17 -10.36 -10.01
CA THR A 98 8.55 -11.45 -10.77
C THR A 98 9.31 -11.72 -12.06
N ASP A 99 9.62 -10.68 -12.83
CA ASP A 99 10.42 -10.78 -14.06
C ASP A 99 11.80 -11.40 -13.80
N TYR A 100 12.50 -10.85 -12.81
CA TYR A 100 13.82 -11.40 -12.39
C TYR A 100 13.74 -12.89 -12.02
N ILE A 101 12.73 -13.31 -11.27
CA ILE A 101 12.60 -14.72 -10.85
C ILE A 101 12.31 -15.58 -12.07
N CYS A 102 11.41 -15.19 -12.95
CA CYS A 102 11.10 -15.91 -14.17
C CYS A 102 12.32 -16.05 -15.08
N GLU A 103 13.06 -14.97 -15.30
CA GLU A 103 14.31 -15.00 -16.08
C GLU A 103 15.36 -15.91 -15.45
N THR A 104 15.56 -15.81 -14.14
CA THR A 104 16.55 -16.63 -13.43
C THR A 104 16.19 -18.10 -13.46
N LEU A 105 14.93 -18.45 -13.25
CA LEU A 105 14.47 -19.84 -13.33
C LEU A 105 14.64 -20.43 -14.73
N ALA A 106 14.44 -19.63 -15.77
CA ALA A 106 14.61 -20.08 -17.14
C ALA A 106 16.07 -20.32 -17.54
N ARG A 107 17.01 -19.55 -17.00
CA ARG A 107 18.43 -19.57 -17.41
C ARG A 107 19.36 -20.26 -16.41
N THR A 108 19.20 -19.94 -15.13
CA THR A 108 20.13 -20.35 -14.06
C THR A 108 19.37 -20.59 -12.74
N PRO A 109 18.53 -21.62 -12.66
CA PRO A 109 17.56 -21.79 -11.54
C PRO A 109 18.21 -21.86 -10.15
N LEU A 110 19.47 -22.31 -10.08
CA LEU A 110 20.20 -22.39 -8.80
C LEU A 110 20.73 -21.03 -8.31
N LEU A 111 20.58 -19.96 -9.10
CA LEU A 111 21.07 -18.62 -8.76
C LEU A 111 19.95 -17.65 -8.35
N VAL A 112 18.76 -18.13 -8.03
CA VAL A 112 17.69 -17.29 -7.51
C VAL A 112 18.13 -16.63 -6.20
N SER A 113 18.07 -15.30 -6.15
CA SER A 113 18.45 -14.52 -4.97
C SER A 113 17.49 -14.77 -3.81
N PRO A 114 17.95 -15.21 -2.62
CA PRO A 114 17.09 -15.39 -1.45
C PRO A 114 16.37 -14.10 -1.05
N THR A 115 17.02 -12.95 -1.16
CA THR A 115 16.42 -11.65 -0.84
C THR A 115 15.28 -11.30 -1.80
N ARG A 116 15.46 -11.51 -3.10
CA ARG A 116 14.40 -11.27 -4.09
C ARG A 116 13.25 -12.27 -3.92
N PHE A 117 13.57 -13.53 -3.65
CA PHE A 117 12.55 -14.54 -3.33
C PHE A 117 11.75 -14.17 -2.09
N HIS A 118 12.43 -13.72 -1.02
CA HIS A 118 11.76 -13.21 0.20
C HIS A 118 10.78 -12.07 -0.11
N ASN A 119 11.14 -11.19 -1.01
CA ASN A 119 10.33 -10.02 -1.38
C ASN A 119 9.27 -10.30 -2.48
N SER A 120 9.23 -11.51 -3.04
CA SER A 120 8.27 -11.86 -4.10
C SER A 120 6.88 -12.23 -3.58
N VAL A 121 6.73 -12.38 -2.27
CA VAL A 121 5.44 -12.74 -1.70
C VAL A 121 4.46 -11.59 -1.80
N HIS A 122 3.21 -11.90 -2.11
CA HIS A 122 2.16 -10.90 -2.34
C HIS A 122 1.93 -9.95 -1.16
N ASN A 123 2.20 -10.41 0.06
CA ASN A 123 2.05 -9.63 1.28
C ASN A 123 3.35 -8.94 1.76
N ALA A 124 4.37 -8.82 0.92
CA ALA A 124 5.64 -8.23 1.34
C ALA A 124 5.47 -6.83 1.93
N ALA A 125 4.74 -5.93 1.26
CA ALA A 125 4.52 -4.57 1.75
C ALA A 125 3.83 -4.53 3.12
N ALA A 126 2.80 -5.35 3.32
CA ALA A 126 2.12 -5.47 4.61
C ALA A 126 3.05 -6.03 5.70
N GLY A 127 3.88 -7.02 5.37
CA GLY A 127 4.88 -7.58 6.28
C GLY A 127 5.90 -6.55 6.74
N TYR A 128 6.48 -5.78 5.80
CA TYR A 128 7.39 -4.68 6.13
C TYR A 128 6.71 -3.62 7.00
N TRP A 129 5.47 -3.26 6.68
CA TRP A 129 4.67 -2.32 7.46
C TRP A 129 4.49 -2.80 8.90
N CYS A 130 4.02 -4.02 9.10
CA CYS A 130 3.77 -4.57 10.44
C CYS A 130 5.06 -4.63 11.28
N ILE A 131 6.17 -5.08 10.69
CA ILE A 131 7.46 -5.14 11.37
C ILE A 131 7.95 -3.73 11.76
N ALA A 132 7.87 -2.78 10.83
CA ALA A 132 8.40 -1.43 11.04
C ALA A 132 7.58 -0.62 12.04
N THR A 133 6.26 -0.82 12.11
CA THR A 133 5.37 -0.14 13.05
C THR A 133 5.19 -0.88 14.38
N GLY A 134 5.67 -2.12 14.49
CA GLY A 134 5.35 -2.99 15.61
C GLY A 134 3.86 -3.39 15.67
N CYS A 135 3.16 -3.31 14.53
CA CYS A 135 1.74 -3.62 14.46
C CYS A 135 1.50 -5.15 14.54
N HIS A 136 0.67 -5.55 15.47
CA HIS A 136 0.20 -6.93 15.63
C HIS A 136 -1.29 -7.09 15.29
N ALA A 137 -1.95 -6.02 14.83
CA ALA A 137 -3.33 -6.10 14.38
C ALA A 137 -3.44 -6.93 13.07
N PRO A 138 -4.61 -7.49 12.77
CA PRO A 138 -4.82 -8.25 11.54
C PRO A 138 -4.52 -7.43 10.30
N TYR A 139 -3.95 -8.09 9.29
CA TYR A 139 -3.86 -7.52 7.96
C TYR A 139 -4.25 -8.53 6.88
N ILE A 140 -4.69 -8.02 5.75
CA ILE A 140 -4.97 -8.80 4.55
C ILE A 140 -4.37 -8.11 3.33
N THR A 141 -3.92 -8.90 2.35
CA THR A 141 -3.51 -8.39 1.04
C THR A 141 -4.41 -8.98 -0.03
N VAL A 142 -4.96 -8.14 -0.88
CA VAL A 142 -5.91 -8.52 -1.92
C VAL A 142 -5.43 -8.13 -3.32
N SER A 143 -5.82 -8.92 -4.32
CA SER A 143 -5.56 -8.67 -5.72
C SER A 143 -6.79 -9.08 -6.54
N ALA A 144 -7.20 -8.24 -7.48
CA ALA A 144 -8.34 -8.49 -8.35
C ALA A 144 -8.15 -7.82 -9.73
N PHE A 145 -6.93 -7.90 -10.27
CA PHE A 145 -6.55 -7.24 -11.52
C PHE A 145 -6.98 -5.75 -11.53
N GLY A 146 -7.57 -5.26 -12.60
CA GLY A 146 -8.04 -3.88 -12.72
C GLY A 146 -9.08 -3.44 -11.68
N HIS A 147 -9.56 -4.35 -10.84
CA HIS A 147 -10.51 -4.06 -9.76
C HIS A 147 -9.86 -4.06 -8.37
N SER A 148 -8.54 -4.24 -8.26
CA SER A 148 -7.83 -4.37 -6.97
C SER A 148 -8.13 -3.22 -6.02
N PHE A 149 -8.12 -1.97 -6.51
CA PHE A 149 -8.47 -0.81 -5.71
C PHE A 149 -9.88 -0.90 -5.13
N ALA A 150 -10.88 -1.19 -5.96
CA ALA A 150 -12.27 -1.22 -5.52
C ALA A 150 -12.54 -2.38 -4.54
N ILE A 151 -11.94 -3.55 -4.80
CA ILE A 151 -12.09 -4.73 -3.93
C ILE A 151 -11.38 -4.52 -2.59
N GLY A 152 -10.18 -3.93 -2.58
CA GLY A 152 -9.49 -3.59 -1.33
C GLY A 152 -10.27 -2.55 -0.50
N LEU A 153 -10.86 -1.55 -1.16
CA LEU A 153 -11.72 -0.58 -0.48
C LEU A 153 -12.99 -1.23 0.08
N LEU A 154 -13.61 -2.15 -0.66
CA LEU A 154 -14.77 -2.91 -0.20
C LEU A 154 -14.43 -3.78 1.01
N GLU A 155 -13.26 -4.43 1.00
CA GLU A 155 -12.77 -5.22 2.14
C GLU A 155 -12.58 -4.35 3.38
N ALA A 156 -11.91 -3.20 3.25
CA ALA A 156 -11.74 -2.25 4.36
C ALA A 156 -13.10 -1.77 4.90
N PHE A 157 -14.05 -1.48 4.02
CA PHE A 157 -15.41 -1.12 4.40
C PHE A 157 -16.10 -2.25 5.16
N ALA A 158 -15.95 -3.50 4.71
CA ALA A 158 -16.55 -4.66 5.35
C ALA A 158 -16.01 -4.88 6.77
N GLN A 159 -14.69 -4.73 6.96
CA GLN A 159 -14.06 -4.82 8.28
C GLN A 159 -14.55 -3.72 9.21
N ILE A 160 -14.60 -2.46 8.76
CA ILE A 160 -15.14 -1.34 9.55
C ILE A 160 -16.61 -1.62 9.91
N ALA A 161 -17.40 -2.12 8.97
CA ALA A 161 -18.81 -2.42 9.18
C ALA A 161 -19.04 -3.58 10.16
N SER A 162 -18.14 -4.56 10.21
CA SER A 162 -18.18 -5.70 11.13
C SER A 162 -17.71 -5.31 12.52
N ASP A 163 -16.55 -4.69 12.60
CA ASP A 163 -15.78 -4.59 13.85
C ASP A 163 -15.93 -3.21 14.51
N GLY A 164 -16.37 -2.19 13.76
CA GLY A 164 -16.58 -0.84 14.27
C GLY A 164 -15.29 -0.09 14.62
N VAL A 165 -14.14 -0.54 14.08
CA VAL A 165 -12.81 0.05 14.32
C VAL A 165 -12.23 0.64 13.04
N PRO A 166 -11.32 1.62 13.14
CA PRO A 166 -10.62 2.15 11.97
C PRO A 166 -9.79 1.08 11.27
N VAL A 167 -9.68 1.18 9.96
CA VAL A 167 -8.85 0.32 9.11
C VAL A 167 -7.99 1.18 8.21
N LEU A 168 -6.71 0.86 8.11
CA LEU A 168 -5.82 1.43 7.11
C LEU A 168 -6.04 0.71 5.78
N TYR A 169 -6.32 1.46 4.72
CA TYR A 169 -6.34 0.93 3.37
C TYR A 169 -5.18 1.49 2.55
N VAL A 170 -4.38 0.62 1.95
CA VAL A 170 -3.22 0.96 1.12
C VAL A 170 -3.35 0.29 -0.24
N ALA A 171 -3.49 1.08 -1.30
CA ALA A 171 -3.43 0.60 -2.67
C ALA A 171 -2.10 1.03 -3.30
N TYR A 172 -1.36 0.12 -3.91
CA TYR A 172 -0.05 0.39 -4.46
C TYR A 172 0.27 -0.50 -5.66
N ASP A 173 0.86 0.09 -6.67
CA ASP A 173 1.50 -0.59 -7.80
C ASP A 173 2.59 0.32 -8.36
N ILE A 174 3.63 -0.26 -8.91
CA ILE A 174 4.71 0.44 -9.63
C ILE A 174 4.98 -0.34 -10.91
N GLU A 175 5.01 0.37 -12.02
CA GLU A 175 5.38 -0.12 -13.35
C GLU A 175 6.85 0.16 -13.65
#